data_f56fc79efe674b4e790958e214d36ec9
#
_entry.id   f56fc79efe674b4e790958e214d36ec9
#
_cell.length_a   1.000
_cell.length_b   1.000
_cell.length_c   1.000
_cell.angle_alpha   90.00
_cell.angle_beta   90.00
_cell.angle_gamma   90.00
#
_symmetry.space_group_name_H-M   'P 1'
#
loop_
_entity.id
_entity.type
_entity.pdbx_description
1 polymer ?
#
loop_
_entity_poly.entity_id
_entity_poly.type
_entity_poly.pdbx_seq_one_letter_code
_entity_poly.pdbx_strand_id
1 'polypeptide(L)'
;MALHFDQSVFKQRCQHLQAALKREHLEGILLFKQESMFYLTGYDTFGFCFFQCLFVAADGRQVLLTRAPDLRQAQHTSTLSDIRVWKDDKGVSPASLLREVLSDYGCQGQRLGIELESYGLTGRSWDSVREAMAGFCELSDHSEMVGRLRMIKDEAELSYVGRAAELADDALDAAIDVTHSGADEGVILSRMQGVVFAGGGDYPGNEFIIGSGPDALLCRYHSGRRVLDSCDQLTLEFAGVYRHYHAC
;
A
#
# COMPACT_ATOMS: atom_id res chain seq x y z
N MET A 1 -11.33 13.38 10.50
CA MET A 1 -10.32 12.99 9.51
C MET A 1 -9.10 12.46 10.26
N ALA A 2 -8.71 11.25 10.00
CA ALA A 2 -7.58 10.59 10.67
C ALA A 2 -6.38 10.52 9.69
N LEU A 3 -5.73 11.66 9.48
CA LEU A 3 -4.54 11.73 8.63
C LEU A 3 -3.30 11.33 9.42
N HIS A 4 -2.40 10.58 8.78
CA HIS A 4 -1.12 10.19 9.36
C HIS A 4 -0.04 11.29 9.26
N PHE A 5 -0.25 12.28 8.40
CA PHE A 5 0.61 13.43 8.22
C PHE A 5 -0.20 14.72 8.15
N ASP A 6 0.45 15.85 8.35
CA ASP A 6 -0.16 17.15 8.12
C ASP A 6 -0.52 17.35 6.64
N GLN A 7 -1.56 18.13 6.37
CA GLN A 7 -2.01 18.41 5.00
C GLN A 7 -0.91 19.04 4.11
N SER A 8 0.00 19.79 4.71
CA SER A 8 1.14 20.40 4.02
C SER A 8 2.07 19.35 3.40
N VAL A 9 2.26 18.22 4.08
CA VAL A 9 3.09 17.11 3.57
C VAL A 9 2.47 16.51 2.30
N PHE A 10 1.18 16.21 2.33
CA PHE A 10 0.49 15.70 1.13
C PHE A 10 0.52 16.71 -0.02
N LYS A 11 0.34 17.99 0.27
CA LYS A 11 0.44 19.05 -0.74
C LYS A 11 1.83 19.08 -1.39
N GLN A 12 2.89 18.99 -0.61
CA GLN A 12 4.26 18.94 -1.12
C GLN A 12 4.53 17.72 -1.99
N ARG A 13 4.08 16.53 -1.54
CA ARG A 13 4.20 15.28 -2.30
C ARG A 13 3.47 15.36 -3.64
N CYS A 14 2.27 15.93 -3.66
CA CYS A 14 1.52 16.18 -4.90
C CYS A 14 2.24 17.17 -5.83
N GLN A 15 2.87 18.22 -5.29
CA GLN A 15 3.67 19.16 -6.10
C GLN A 15 4.88 18.45 -6.75
N HIS A 16 5.55 17.54 -6.03
CA HIS A 16 6.65 16.76 -6.59
C HIS A 16 6.15 15.85 -7.72
N LEU A 17 4.97 15.20 -7.55
CA LEU A 17 4.37 14.41 -8.61
C LEU A 17 4.01 15.25 -9.83
N GLN A 18 3.39 16.44 -9.63
CA GLN A 18 3.08 17.34 -10.74
C GLN A 18 4.34 17.76 -11.52
N ALA A 19 5.44 18.02 -10.82
CA ALA A 19 6.73 18.33 -11.46
C ALA A 19 7.27 17.12 -12.26
N ALA A 20 7.08 15.89 -11.76
CA ALA A 20 7.46 14.68 -12.48
C ALA A 20 6.59 14.47 -13.74
N LEU A 21 5.27 14.63 -13.63
CA LEU A 21 4.35 14.52 -14.77
C LEU A 21 4.71 15.51 -15.89
N LYS A 22 5.02 16.76 -15.52
CA LYS A 22 5.42 17.79 -16.51
C LYS A 22 6.73 17.43 -17.22
N ARG A 23 7.71 16.86 -16.52
CA ARG A 23 8.97 16.41 -17.14
C ARG A 23 8.77 15.28 -18.15
N GLU A 24 7.83 14.40 -17.89
CA GLU A 24 7.48 13.26 -18.77
C GLU A 24 6.43 13.62 -19.83
N HIS A 25 6.00 14.90 -19.88
CA HIS A 25 4.95 15.38 -20.79
C HIS A 25 3.64 14.59 -20.67
N LEU A 26 3.22 14.33 -19.42
CA LEU A 26 1.97 13.67 -19.08
C LEU A 26 0.96 14.65 -18.52
N GLU A 27 -0.29 14.54 -18.93
CA GLU A 27 -1.40 15.34 -18.42
C GLU A 27 -1.99 14.80 -17.11
N GLY A 28 -1.59 13.58 -16.69
CA GLY A 28 -1.94 12.96 -15.44
C GLY A 28 -1.46 11.53 -15.35
N ILE A 29 -1.77 10.89 -14.23
CA ILE A 29 -1.39 9.49 -13.97
C ILE A 29 -2.52 8.74 -13.28
N LEU A 30 -2.71 7.47 -13.67
CA LEU A 30 -3.60 6.49 -13.06
C LEU A 30 -2.80 5.63 -12.09
N LEU A 31 -3.13 5.70 -10.82
CA LEU A 31 -2.45 5.02 -9.73
C LEU A 31 -3.31 3.89 -9.19
N PHE A 32 -2.73 2.70 -9.10
CA PHE A 32 -3.38 1.48 -8.62
C PHE A 32 -2.70 0.90 -7.38
N LYS A 33 -1.48 1.32 -7.05
CA LYS A 33 -0.78 0.91 -5.83
C LYS A 33 -1.41 1.62 -4.63
N GLN A 34 -1.82 0.85 -3.62
CA GLN A 34 -2.33 1.43 -2.37
C GLN A 34 -1.30 2.33 -1.69
N GLU A 35 -0.01 1.98 -1.78
CA GLU A 35 1.10 2.77 -1.24
C GLU A 35 1.21 4.14 -1.92
N SER A 36 0.95 4.21 -3.23
CA SER A 36 0.93 5.47 -3.99
C SER A 36 -0.25 6.35 -3.57
N MET A 37 -1.43 5.74 -3.38
CA MET A 37 -2.62 6.44 -2.89
C MET A 37 -2.41 6.97 -1.48
N PHE A 38 -1.87 6.15 -0.57
CA PHE A 38 -1.55 6.54 0.80
C PHE A 38 -0.53 7.68 0.84
N TYR A 39 0.57 7.57 0.09
CA TYR A 39 1.64 8.57 0.04
C TYR A 39 1.14 9.94 -0.39
N LEU A 40 0.27 9.99 -1.40
CA LEU A 40 -0.19 11.24 -2.01
C LEU A 40 -1.41 11.85 -1.31
N THR A 41 -2.24 11.04 -0.66
CA THR A 41 -3.55 11.50 -0.17
C THR A 41 -3.85 11.11 1.26
N GLY A 42 -3.11 10.17 1.82
CA GLY A 42 -3.40 9.56 3.12
C GLY A 42 -4.46 8.46 3.06
N TYR A 43 -5.01 8.14 1.87
CA TYR A 43 -6.03 7.10 1.75
C TYR A 43 -5.50 5.77 2.27
N ASP A 44 -6.00 5.40 3.44
CA ASP A 44 -5.64 4.21 4.17
C ASP A 44 -6.65 3.11 3.85
N THR A 45 -6.22 2.10 3.12
CA THR A 45 -7.11 1.05 2.63
C THR A 45 -6.41 -0.30 2.49
N PHE A 46 -7.15 -1.35 2.77
CA PHE A 46 -6.82 -2.71 2.37
C PHE A 46 -7.53 -3.12 1.06
N GLY A 47 -8.23 -2.18 0.43
CA GLY A 47 -9.09 -2.44 -0.74
C GLY A 47 -8.35 -2.75 -2.05
N PHE A 48 -7.03 -2.97 -2.04
CA PHE A 48 -6.25 -3.27 -3.26
C PHE A 48 -6.70 -4.54 -3.99
N CYS A 49 -7.42 -5.44 -3.33
CA CYS A 49 -8.00 -6.64 -3.94
C CYS A 49 -9.24 -6.35 -4.81
N PHE A 50 -9.76 -5.13 -4.78
CA PHE A 50 -10.85 -4.68 -5.63
C PHE A 50 -10.35 -3.58 -6.57
N PHE A 51 -11.09 -3.36 -7.67
CA PHE A 51 -10.74 -2.27 -8.59
C PHE A 51 -10.90 -0.92 -7.88
N GLN A 52 -9.82 -0.19 -7.79
CA GLN A 52 -9.80 1.22 -7.38
C GLN A 52 -8.67 1.94 -8.09
N CYS A 53 -8.88 3.20 -8.42
CA CYS A 53 -7.93 4.01 -9.15
C CYS A 53 -7.94 5.44 -8.62
N LEU A 54 -6.76 5.94 -8.22
CA LEU A 54 -6.55 7.35 -7.98
C LEU A 54 -6.01 7.98 -9.26
N PHE A 55 -6.73 8.94 -9.83
CA PHE A 55 -6.22 9.79 -10.89
C PHE A 55 -5.69 11.09 -10.30
N VAL A 56 -4.49 11.48 -10.72
CA VAL A 56 -3.88 12.77 -10.39
C VAL A 56 -3.53 13.48 -11.70
N ALA A 57 -4.15 14.61 -11.93
CA ALA A 57 -3.88 15.46 -13.09
C ALA A 57 -2.61 16.30 -12.89
N ALA A 58 -1.94 16.69 -13.97
CA ALA A 58 -0.75 17.54 -13.93
C ALA A 58 -1.01 18.94 -13.37
N ASP A 59 -2.26 19.40 -13.36
CA ASP A 59 -2.69 20.64 -12.72
C ASP A 59 -2.95 20.51 -11.21
N GLY A 60 -2.90 19.29 -10.68
CA GLY A 60 -3.07 18.98 -9.26
C GLY A 60 -4.47 18.55 -8.85
N ARG A 61 -5.45 18.55 -9.76
CA ARG A 61 -6.76 17.96 -9.47
C ARG A 61 -6.65 16.45 -9.25
N GLN A 62 -7.45 15.92 -8.34
CA GLN A 62 -7.41 14.52 -7.94
C GLN A 62 -8.82 13.94 -7.87
N VAL A 63 -8.97 12.69 -8.25
CA VAL A 63 -10.21 11.92 -8.05
C VAL A 63 -9.89 10.47 -7.76
N LEU A 64 -10.56 9.92 -6.77
CA LEU A 64 -10.53 8.49 -6.47
C LEU A 64 -11.80 7.83 -7.00
N LEU A 65 -11.64 6.82 -7.84
CA LEU A 65 -12.71 5.87 -8.16
C LEU A 65 -12.51 4.62 -7.31
N THR A 66 -13.44 4.34 -6.42
CA THR A 66 -13.37 3.21 -5.50
C THR A 66 -14.70 2.47 -5.40
N ARG A 67 -14.72 1.34 -4.71
CA ARG A 67 -15.91 0.55 -4.47
C ARG A 67 -16.82 1.23 -3.43
N ALA A 68 -18.13 1.11 -3.56
CA ALA A 68 -19.08 1.76 -2.66
C ALA A 68 -18.85 1.50 -1.16
N PRO A 69 -18.50 0.28 -0.69
CA PRO A 69 -18.17 0.04 0.72
C PRO A 69 -16.98 0.84 1.26
N ASP A 70 -16.02 1.21 0.41
CA ASP A 70 -14.77 1.89 0.79
C ASP A 70 -14.93 3.41 0.89
N LEU A 71 -16.08 3.97 0.48
CA LEU A 71 -16.33 5.42 0.44
C LEU A 71 -16.08 6.10 1.79
N ARG A 72 -16.62 5.54 2.88
CA ARG A 72 -16.48 6.16 4.22
C ARG A 72 -15.03 6.16 4.71
N GLN A 73 -14.30 5.10 4.42
CA GLN A 73 -12.88 5.03 4.77
C GLN A 73 -12.08 6.06 3.98
N ALA A 74 -12.31 6.18 2.67
CA ALA A 74 -11.68 7.20 1.84
C ALA A 74 -11.97 8.62 2.34
N GLN A 75 -13.22 8.93 2.68
CA GLN A 75 -13.61 10.23 3.25
C GLN A 75 -12.96 10.52 4.61
N HIS A 76 -12.71 9.48 5.42
CA HIS A 76 -12.19 9.63 6.76
C HIS A 76 -10.66 9.76 6.81
N THR A 77 -9.94 9.02 5.94
CA THR A 77 -8.49 8.86 6.00
C THR A 77 -7.73 9.69 4.97
N SER A 78 -8.40 10.27 3.95
CA SER A 78 -7.72 10.98 2.87
C SER A 78 -8.01 12.48 2.82
N THR A 79 -7.18 13.20 2.07
CA THR A 79 -7.35 14.62 1.74
C THR A 79 -8.25 14.86 0.52
N LEU A 80 -8.81 13.78 -0.06
CA LEU A 80 -9.56 13.84 -1.31
C LEU A 80 -10.94 14.49 -1.12
N SER A 81 -11.31 15.38 -2.04
CA SER A 81 -12.63 16.00 -2.12
C SER A 81 -13.52 15.36 -3.20
N ASP A 82 -12.95 14.82 -4.29
CA ASP A 82 -13.68 14.10 -5.33
C ASP A 82 -13.45 12.60 -5.19
N ILE A 83 -14.48 11.90 -4.72
CA ILE A 83 -14.50 10.43 -4.55
C ILE A 83 -15.72 9.90 -5.27
N ARG A 84 -15.47 9.14 -6.33
CA ARG A 84 -16.50 8.47 -7.13
C ARG A 84 -16.60 7.02 -6.76
N VAL A 85 -17.80 6.46 -6.79
CA VAL A 85 -18.03 5.07 -6.37
C VAL A 85 -18.64 4.25 -7.49
N TRP A 86 -18.19 3.01 -7.58
CA TRP A 86 -18.86 1.99 -8.38
C TRP A 86 -19.52 0.97 -7.45
N LYS A 87 -20.53 0.29 -7.96
CA LYS A 87 -21.29 -0.73 -7.24
C LYS A 87 -21.11 -2.08 -7.91
N ASP A 88 -21.18 -3.15 -7.12
CA ASP A 88 -21.09 -4.54 -7.63
C ASP A 88 -22.40 -4.98 -8.31
N ASP A 89 -22.99 -4.11 -9.12
CA ASP A 89 -24.21 -4.42 -9.86
C ASP A 89 -23.86 -5.15 -11.15
N LYS A 90 -24.76 -6.07 -11.56
CA LYS A 90 -24.58 -6.84 -12.80
C LYS A 90 -24.51 -5.90 -14.01
N GLY A 91 -23.42 -5.98 -14.77
CA GLY A 91 -23.20 -5.17 -15.97
C GLY A 91 -22.46 -3.85 -15.74
N VAL A 92 -22.14 -3.50 -14.50
CA VAL A 92 -21.29 -2.33 -14.21
C VAL A 92 -19.84 -2.67 -14.55
N SER A 93 -19.19 -1.82 -15.34
CA SER A 93 -17.76 -1.88 -15.64
C SER A 93 -17.03 -0.74 -14.93
N PRO A 94 -16.19 -1.03 -13.91
CA PRO A 94 -15.40 0.01 -13.28
C PRO A 94 -14.45 0.74 -14.27
N ALA A 95 -13.97 0.04 -15.30
CA ALA A 95 -13.14 0.64 -16.34
C ALA A 95 -13.90 1.64 -17.22
N SER A 96 -15.18 1.37 -17.53
CA SER A 96 -16.03 2.31 -18.25
C SER A 96 -16.33 3.56 -17.42
N LEU A 97 -16.61 3.39 -16.12
CA LEU A 97 -16.77 4.50 -15.19
C LEU A 97 -15.48 5.32 -15.03
N LEU A 98 -14.32 4.66 -15.03
CA LEU A 98 -13.03 5.37 -15.03
C LEU A 98 -12.89 6.26 -16.27
N ARG A 99 -13.28 5.78 -17.45
CA ARG A 99 -13.29 6.60 -18.67
C ARG A 99 -14.22 7.81 -18.55
N GLU A 100 -15.42 7.65 -17.97
CA GLU A 100 -16.34 8.77 -17.72
C GLU A 100 -15.70 9.80 -16.77
N VAL A 101 -15.10 9.35 -15.68
CA VAL A 101 -14.36 10.20 -14.75
C VAL A 101 -13.25 10.98 -15.49
N LEU A 102 -12.44 10.30 -16.30
CA LEU A 102 -11.38 10.94 -17.07
C LEU A 102 -11.92 11.92 -18.13
N SER A 103 -13.11 11.65 -18.69
CA SER A 103 -13.77 12.58 -19.57
C SER A 103 -14.16 13.88 -18.85
N ASP A 104 -14.70 13.79 -17.62
CA ASP A 104 -15.01 14.96 -16.78
C ASP A 104 -13.75 15.80 -16.47
N TYR A 105 -12.58 15.14 -16.44
CA TYR A 105 -11.29 15.78 -16.22
C TYR A 105 -10.61 16.29 -17.50
N GLY A 106 -11.24 16.10 -18.67
CA GLY A 106 -10.75 16.60 -19.95
C GLY A 106 -9.59 15.80 -20.55
N CYS A 107 -9.49 14.50 -20.20
CA CYS A 107 -8.38 13.65 -20.62
C CYS A 107 -8.48 13.08 -22.04
N GLN A 108 -9.52 13.44 -22.80
CA GLN A 108 -9.68 12.97 -24.19
C GLN A 108 -8.51 13.45 -25.06
N GLY A 109 -7.89 12.53 -25.78
CA GLY A 109 -6.74 12.80 -26.66
C GLY A 109 -5.42 13.09 -25.92
N GLN A 110 -5.40 12.98 -24.58
CA GLN A 110 -4.23 13.27 -23.76
C GLN A 110 -3.35 12.05 -23.55
N ARG A 111 -2.10 12.30 -23.15
CA ARG A 111 -1.14 11.27 -22.71
C ARG A 111 -1.18 11.15 -21.19
N LEU A 112 -1.46 9.97 -20.71
CA LEU A 112 -1.54 9.67 -19.27
C LEU A 112 -0.53 8.56 -18.90
N GLY A 113 0.07 8.70 -17.72
CA GLY A 113 0.80 7.63 -17.09
C GLY A 113 -0.15 6.61 -16.43
N ILE A 114 0.33 5.39 -16.23
CA ILE A 114 -0.39 4.36 -15.49
C ILE A 114 0.58 3.49 -14.70
N GLU A 115 0.21 3.06 -13.50
CA GLU A 115 0.90 2.03 -12.74
C GLU A 115 0.44 0.65 -13.20
N LEU A 116 1.25 -0.03 -14.02
CA LEU A 116 0.99 -1.41 -14.48
C LEU A 116 1.55 -2.44 -13.50
N GLU A 117 2.64 -2.14 -12.82
CA GLU A 117 3.25 -3.01 -11.81
C GLU A 117 2.55 -2.81 -10.45
N SER A 118 1.34 -3.35 -10.32
CA SER A 118 0.50 -3.19 -9.13
C SER A 118 -0.35 -4.42 -8.86
N TYR A 119 -0.41 -4.86 -7.59
CA TYR A 119 -1.36 -5.89 -7.15
C TYR A 119 -2.82 -5.43 -7.28
N GLY A 120 -3.07 -4.12 -7.24
CA GLY A 120 -4.41 -3.53 -7.42
C GLY A 120 -4.92 -3.54 -8.86
N LEU A 121 -4.07 -3.87 -9.84
CA LEU A 121 -4.42 -3.93 -11.25
C LEU A 121 -4.17 -5.34 -11.81
N THR A 122 -5.17 -6.22 -11.70
CA THR A 122 -5.08 -7.56 -12.26
C THR A 122 -5.00 -7.51 -13.80
N GLY A 123 -4.48 -8.57 -14.43
CA GLY A 123 -4.46 -8.66 -15.89
C GLY A 123 -5.83 -8.45 -16.54
N ARG A 124 -6.91 -8.99 -15.93
CA ARG A 124 -8.30 -8.76 -16.41
C ARG A 124 -8.69 -7.30 -16.29
N SER A 125 -8.37 -6.65 -15.16
CA SER A 125 -8.67 -5.24 -14.95
C SER A 125 -7.91 -4.35 -15.93
N TRP A 126 -6.63 -4.68 -16.18
CA TRP A 126 -5.83 -4.00 -17.19
C TRP A 126 -6.44 -4.11 -18.59
N ASP A 127 -6.82 -5.31 -19.04
CA ASP A 127 -7.47 -5.48 -20.36
C ASP A 127 -8.73 -4.64 -20.46
N SER A 128 -9.57 -4.63 -19.42
CA SER A 128 -10.78 -3.80 -19.40
C SER A 128 -10.48 -2.30 -19.46
N VAL A 129 -9.45 -1.84 -18.74
CA VAL A 129 -9.00 -0.43 -18.78
C VAL A 129 -8.47 -0.09 -20.18
N ARG A 130 -7.61 -0.92 -20.74
CA ARG A 130 -7.03 -0.73 -22.08
C ARG A 130 -8.12 -0.64 -23.16
N GLU A 131 -9.13 -1.51 -23.10
CA GLU A 131 -10.26 -1.49 -24.02
C GLU A 131 -11.11 -0.23 -23.83
N ALA A 132 -11.43 0.15 -22.59
CA ALA A 132 -12.19 1.35 -22.31
C ALA A 132 -11.48 2.63 -22.77
N MET A 133 -10.15 2.69 -22.70
CA MET A 133 -9.35 3.84 -23.09
C MET A 133 -9.00 3.88 -24.60
N ALA A 134 -9.28 2.82 -25.35
CA ALA A 134 -8.99 2.77 -26.78
C ALA A 134 -9.66 3.92 -27.54
N GLY A 135 -8.87 4.71 -28.28
CA GLY A 135 -9.34 5.90 -28.99
C GLY A 135 -9.80 7.07 -28.12
N PHE A 136 -9.63 6.96 -26.78
CA PHE A 136 -9.96 8.03 -25.84
C PHE A 136 -8.70 8.79 -25.38
N CYS A 137 -7.69 8.09 -24.87
CA CYS A 137 -6.41 8.67 -24.45
C CYS A 137 -5.27 7.69 -24.71
N GLU A 138 -4.03 8.17 -24.64
CA GLU A 138 -2.83 7.34 -24.72
C GLU A 138 -2.35 6.98 -23.31
N LEU A 139 -2.14 5.68 -23.03
CA LEU A 139 -1.61 5.20 -21.76
C LEU A 139 -0.17 4.72 -21.94
N SER A 140 0.72 5.13 -21.02
CA SER A 140 2.11 4.68 -20.98
C SER A 140 2.50 4.26 -19.56
N ASP A 141 3.31 3.21 -19.45
CA ASP A 141 3.76 2.67 -18.16
C ASP A 141 4.68 3.66 -17.42
N HIS A 142 4.24 4.05 -16.22
CA HIS A 142 4.98 4.91 -15.29
C HIS A 142 4.93 4.35 -13.87
N SER A 143 4.98 3.03 -13.74
CA SER A 143 4.88 2.28 -12.48
C SER A 143 5.86 2.73 -11.41
N GLU A 144 7.04 3.22 -11.82
CA GLU A 144 8.11 3.66 -10.92
C GLU A 144 7.98 5.13 -10.47
N MET A 145 7.06 5.92 -11.05
CA MET A 145 7.07 7.37 -10.85
C MET A 145 6.89 7.76 -9.38
N VAL A 146 5.86 7.24 -8.71
CA VAL A 146 5.63 7.51 -7.28
C VAL A 146 6.66 6.78 -6.42
N GLY A 147 7.07 5.57 -6.81
CA GLY A 147 8.14 4.82 -6.15
C GLY A 147 9.42 5.63 -5.98
N ARG A 148 9.85 6.32 -7.03
CA ARG A 148 11.04 7.20 -6.99
C ARG A 148 10.86 8.39 -6.04
N LEU A 149 9.67 8.97 -5.93
CA LEU A 149 9.40 10.05 -4.98
C LEU A 149 9.47 9.56 -3.53
N ARG A 150 9.11 8.31 -3.28
CA ARG A 150 9.12 7.67 -1.95
C ARG A 150 10.51 7.17 -1.52
N MET A 151 11.50 7.11 -2.41
CA MET A 151 12.85 6.61 -2.08
C MET A 151 13.53 7.45 -1.01
N ILE A 152 13.42 8.77 -1.10
CA ILE A 152 14.02 9.69 -0.12
C ILE A 152 12.95 10.09 0.87
N LYS A 153 13.12 9.67 2.14
CA LYS A 153 12.17 9.92 3.23
C LYS A 153 12.37 11.33 3.78
N ASP A 154 11.26 12.00 4.07
CA ASP A 154 11.27 13.24 4.83
C ASP A 154 11.43 12.98 6.35
N GLU A 155 11.56 14.03 7.14
CA GLU A 155 11.76 13.93 8.60
C GLU A 155 10.57 13.27 9.31
N ALA A 156 9.33 13.52 8.85
CA ALA A 156 8.14 12.91 9.41
C ALA A 156 8.10 11.39 9.12
N GLU A 157 8.45 10.99 7.88
CA GLU A 157 8.58 9.57 7.51
C GLU A 157 9.68 8.89 8.32
N LEU A 158 10.83 9.53 8.52
CA LEU A 158 11.94 8.99 9.32
C LEU A 158 11.52 8.79 10.79
N SER A 159 10.69 9.66 11.36
CA SER A 159 10.16 9.46 12.71
C SER A 159 9.29 8.20 12.82
N TYR A 160 8.51 7.88 11.78
CA TYR A 160 7.70 6.66 11.75
C TYR A 160 8.55 5.41 11.53
N VAL A 161 9.59 5.49 10.69
CA VAL A 161 10.57 4.40 10.54
C VAL A 161 11.29 4.15 11.86
N GLY A 162 11.71 5.21 12.58
CA GLY A 162 12.32 5.09 13.89
C GLY A 162 11.40 4.39 14.90
N ARG A 163 10.11 4.78 14.95
CA ARG A 163 9.14 4.09 15.82
C ARG A 163 8.90 2.64 15.40
N ALA A 164 8.88 2.35 14.11
CA ALA A 164 8.78 0.98 13.61
C ALA A 164 10.01 0.13 14.03
N ALA A 165 11.20 0.72 14.02
CA ALA A 165 12.42 0.05 14.49
C ALA A 165 12.36 -0.31 15.98
N GLU A 166 11.91 0.64 16.84
CA GLU A 166 11.68 0.35 18.25
C GLU A 166 10.71 -0.83 18.47
N LEU A 167 9.61 -0.88 17.68
CA LEU A 167 8.66 -1.99 17.75
C LEU A 167 9.26 -3.33 17.25
N ALA A 168 10.20 -3.28 16.30
CA ALA A 168 10.93 -4.48 15.89
C ALA A 168 11.85 -4.98 16.99
N ASP A 169 12.57 -4.08 17.68
CA ASP A 169 13.41 -4.44 18.83
C ASP A 169 12.57 -5.04 19.97
N ASP A 170 11.42 -4.42 20.31
CA ASP A 170 10.48 -4.95 21.30
C ASP A 170 9.98 -6.37 20.91
N ALA A 171 9.74 -6.61 19.63
CA ALA A 171 9.30 -7.92 19.13
C ALA A 171 10.41 -8.98 19.24
N LEU A 172 11.66 -8.61 18.97
CA LEU A 172 12.81 -9.49 19.15
C LEU A 172 13.01 -9.87 20.62
N ASP A 173 12.97 -8.88 21.50
CA ASP A 173 13.10 -9.12 22.95
C ASP A 173 11.99 -10.05 23.46
N ALA A 174 10.75 -9.82 23.01
CA ALA A 174 9.61 -10.69 23.36
C ALA A 174 9.78 -12.13 22.82
N ALA A 175 10.42 -12.30 21.67
CA ALA A 175 10.75 -13.64 21.16
C ALA A 175 11.80 -14.31 22.02
N ILE A 176 12.88 -13.60 22.38
CA ILE A 176 13.98 -14.10 23.22
C ILE A 176 13.44 -14.57 24.57
N ASP A 177 12.57 -13.79 25.20
CA ASP A 177 12.01 -14.07 26.53
C ASP A 177 11.23 -15.40 26.60
N VAL A 178 10.64 -15.84 25.50
CA VAL A 178 9.80 -17.05 25.45
C VAL A 178 10.44 -18.20 24.67
N THR A 179 11.63 -18.00 24.10
CA THR A 179 12.36 -19.02 23.34
C THR A 179 13.16 -19.92 24.29
N HIS A 180 12.76 -21.16 24.38
CA HIS A 180 13.46 -22.20 25.16
C HIS A 180 13.13 -23.59 24.58
N SER A 181 13.85 -24.62 24.99
CA SER A 181 13.50 -26.02 24.70
C SER A 181 12.07 -26.31 25.14
N GLY A 182 11.23 -26.83 24.26
CA GLY A 182 9.82 -27.08 24.51
C GLY A 182 8.89 -25.88 24.24
N ALA A 183 9.40 -24.73 23.82
CA ALA A 183 8.57 -23.61 23.39
C ALA A 183 7.85 -23.93 22.08
N ASP A 184 6.60 -23.49 21.94
CA ASP A 184 5.82 -23.59 20.72
C ASP A 184 6.05 -22.35 19.82
N GLU A 185 6.34 -22.57 18.54
CA GLU A 185 6.58 -21.48 17.57
C GLU A 185 5.41 -20.48 17.49
N GLY A 186 4.17 -20.97 17.65
CA GLY A 186 2.98 -20.11 17.63
C GLY A 186 2.91 -19.20 18.86
N VAL A 187 3.43 -19.64 20.02
CA VAL A 187 3.55 -18.80 21.21
C VAL A 187 4.58 -17.70 20.98
N ILE A 188 5.73 -18.03 20.37
CA ILE A 188 6.77 -17.05 20.03
C ILE A 188 6.18 -15.98 19.09
N LEU A 189 5.55 -16.37 17.97
CA LEU A 189 4.91 -15.44 17.04
C LEU A 189 3.82 -14.57 17.69
N SER A 190 3.00 -15.19 18.55
CA SER A 190 1.94 -14.48 19.28
C SER A 190 2.51 -13.37 20.17
N ARG A 191 3.64 -13.64 20.85
CA ARG A 191 4.31 -12.64 21.68
C ARG A 191 4.88 -11.50 20.85
N MET A 192 5.57 -11.82 19.77
CA MET A 192 6.16 -10.84 18.85
C MET A 192 5.09 -9.90 18.28
N GLN A 193 4.04 -10.44 17.70
CA GLN A 193 2.94 -9.63 17.15
C GLN A 193 2.19 -8.85 18.24
N GLY A 194 2.01 -9.48 19.40
CA GLY A 194 1.33 -8.85 20.54
C GLY A 194 1.99 -7.57 21.00
N VAL A 195 3.32 -7.53 21.11
CA VAL A 195 4.04 -6.31 21.53
C VAL A 195 4.01 -5.23 20.45
N VAL A 196 4.06 -5.58 19.17
CA VAL A 196 3.91 -4.61 18.07
C VAL A 196 2.55 -3.93 18.16
N PHE A 197 1.46 -4.68 18.29
CA PHE A 197 0.12 -4.09 18.40
C PHE A 197 -0.09 -3.34 19.71
N ALA A 198 0.40 -3.87 20.85
CA ALA A 198 0.31 -3.19 22.14
C ALA A 198 1.11 -1.86 22.15
N GLY A 199 2.19 -1.79 21.38
CA GLY A 199 2.99 -0.58 21.16
C GLY A 199 2.37 0.42 20.17
N GLY A 200 1.16 0.16 19.65
CA GLY A 200 0.45 1.01 18.69
C GLY A 200 0.88 0.79 17.24
N GLY A 201 1.49 -0.34 16.96
CA GLY A 201 1.88 -0.74 15.62
C GLY A 201 0.75 -1.35 14.80
N ASP A 202 1.03 -1.59 13.53
CA ASP A 202 0.10 -2.10 12.53
C ASP A 202 0.50 -3.51 12.04
N TYR A 203 -0.33 -4.10 11.18
CA TYR A 203 0.01 -5.34 10.50
C TYR A 203 1.21 -5.15 9.55
N PRO A 204 2.15 -6.11 9.51
CA PRO A 204 3.23 -6.09 8.53
C PRO A 204 2.69 -6.34 7.12
N GLY A 205 3.46 -5.86 6.12
CA GLY A 205 3.15 -6.12 4.72
C GLY A 205 3.40 -7.58 4.29
N ASN A 206 4.12 -8.35 5.11
CA ASN A 206 4.36 -9.79 4.97
C ASN A 206 4.18 -10.45 6.33
N GLU A 207 3.73 -11.69 6.36
CA GLU A 207 3.58 -12.46 7.60
C GLU A 207 4.93 -12.63 8.29
N PHE A 208 4.93 -12.69 9.62
CA PHE A 208 6.12 -13.08 10.39
C PHE A 208 6.48 -14.53 10.08
N ILE A 209 7.73 -14.76 9.71
CA ILE A 209 8.26 -16.07 9.38
C ILE A 209 8.96 -16.64 10.62
N ILE A 210 8.64 -17.87 10.95
CA ILE A 210 9.33 -18.65 11.97
C ILE A 210 9.58 -20.06 11.43
N GLY A 211 10.78 -20.56 11.67
CA GLY A 211 11.13 -21.95 11.38
C GLY A 211 12.20 -22.43 12.32
N SER A 212 12.04 -23.62 12.88
CA SER A 212 12.99 -24.24 13.78
C SER A 212 13.47 -25.60 13.31
N GLY A 213 14.68 -25.99 13.68
CA GLY A 213 15.29 -27.26 13.33
C GLY A 213 15.26 -27.53 11.82
N PRO A 214 14.60 -28.60 11.33
CA PRO A 214 14.51 -28.91 9.88
C PRO A 214 13.88 -27.79 9.03
N ASP A 215 13.00 -26.97 9.63
CA ASP A 215 12.25 -25.93 8.93
C ASP A 215 12.95 -24.57 9.00
N ALA A 216 14.07 -24.46 9.69
CA ALA A 216 14.80 -23.20 9.89
C ALA A 216 15.30 -22.55 8.59
N LEU A 217 15.41 -23.30 7.49
CA LEU A 217 15.82 -22.80 6.17
C LEU A 217 14.64 -22.45 5.25
N LEU A 218 13.41 -22.58 5.71
CA LEU A 218 12.23 -22.19 4.93
C LEU A 218 12.09 -20.66 4.95
N CYS A 219 12.25 -20.03 3.80
CA CYS A 219 12.30 -18.57 3.67
C CYS A 219 10.93 -17.93 3.38
N ARG A 220 9.85 -18.67 3.56
CA ARG A 220 8.47 -18.16 3.40
C ARG A 220 7.59 -18.72 4.50
N TYR A 221 6.55 -17.95 4.83
CA TYR A 221 5.51 -18.43 5.74
C TYR A 221 4.92 -19.74 5.22
N HIS A 222 4.76 -20.72 6.13
CA HIS A 222 4.02 -21.95 5.89
C HIS A 222 3.09 -22.24 7.07
N SER A 223 2.05 -23.00 6.81
CA SER A 223 1.12 -23.43 7.87
C SER A 223 1.74 -24.56 8.70
N GLY A 224 1.34 -24.62 9.96
CA GLY A 224 1.90 -25.56 10.94
C GLY A 224 2.82 -24.83 11.91
N ARG A 225 3.07 -25.50 13.02
CA ARG A 225 3.99 -25.03 14.09
C ARG A 225 4.61 -26.27 14.71
N ARG A 226 5.85 -26.10 15.12
CA ARG A 226 6.49 -27.14 15.92
C ARG A 226 6.84 -26.63 17.31
N VAL A 227 7.15 -27.57 18.16
CA VAL A 227 7.73 -27.34 19.48
C VAL A 227 9.24 -27.46 19.34
N LEU A 228 10.00 -26.51 19.87
CA LEU A 228 11.45 -26.47 19.78
C LEU A 228 12.09 -27.65 20.55
N ASP A 229 13.04 -28.30 19.90
CA ASP A 229 13.87 -29.33 20.55
C ASP A 229 14.95 -28.68 21.43
N SER A 230 15.72 -29.52 22.13
CA SER A 230 16.76 -29.04 23.04
C SER A 230 17.95 -28.34 22.35
N CYS A 231 18.10 -28.55 21.05
CA CYS A 231 19.17 -27.96 20.25
C CYS A 231 18.68 -27.75 18.80
N ASP A 232 17.87 -26.69 18.60
CA ASP A 232 17.38 -26.27 17.30
C ASP A 232 18.07 -24.98 16.85
N GLN A 233 18.26 -24.83 15.55
CA GLN A 233 18.40 -23.51 14.93
C GLN A 233 17.00 -22.90 14.82
N LEU A 234 16.87 -21.63 15.18
CA LEU A 234 15.64 -20.86 15.03
C LEU A 234 15.90 -19.71 14.07
N THR A 235 15.06 -19.57 13.05
CA THR A 235 15.03 -18.43 12.11
C THR A 235 13.75 -17.65 12.34
N LEU A 236 13.90 -16.34 12.50
CA LEU A 236 12.81 -15.36 12.61
C LEU A 236 13.03 -14.29 11.53
N GLU A 237 11.98 -13.99 10.75
CA GLU A 237 11.95 -12.84 9.86
C GLU A 237 10.66 -12.07 10.16
N PHE A 238 10.78 -10.80 10.50
CA PHE A 238 9.65 -9.99 10.96
C PHE A 238 9.92 -8.50 10.76
N ALA A 239 8.89 -7.70 10.97
CA ALA A 239 9.01 -6.25 10.95
C ALA A 239 8.23 -5.61 12.09
N GLY A 240 8.78 -4.56 12.69
CA GLY A 240 7.99 -3.56 13.37
C GLY A 240 7.30 -2.67 12.33
N VAL A 241 6.05 -2.30 12.60
CA VAL A 241 5.26 -1.47 11.67
C VAL A 241 4.58 -0.36 12.44
N TYR A 242 4.75 0.86 11.99
CA TYR A 242 4.04 2.00 12.56
C TYR A 242 3.53 2.92 11.45
N ARG A 243 2.20 3.12 11.38
CA ARG A 243 1.53 3.93 10.35
C ARG A 243 1.98 3.55 8.93
N HIS A 244 2.03 2.24 8.66
CA HIS A 244 2.47 1.61 7.42
C HIS A 244 3.98 1.74 7.08
N TYR A 245 4.77 2.38 7.92
CA TYR A 245 6.24 2.36 7.78
C TYR A 245 6.82 1.16 8.51
N HIS A 246 7.76 0.49 7.85
CA HIS A 246 8.34 -0.78 8.30
C HIS A 246 9.81 -0.60 8.67
N ALA A 247 10.26 -1.37 9.66
CA ALA A 247 11.66 -1.65 9.96
C ALA A 247 11.81 -3.14 10.29
N CYS A 248 12.86 -3.78 9.74
CA CYS A 248 13.21 -5.19 9.93
C CYS A 248 14.52 -5.31 10.68
#